data_88584f6c8ebcf755c898587c2d0341ef
#
_entry.id   88584f6c8ebcf755c898587c2d0341ef
#
_cell.length_a   1.000
_cell.length_b   1.000
_cell.length_c   1.000
_cell.angle_alpha   90.00
_cell.angle_beta   90.00
_cell.angle_gamma   90.00
#
_symmetry.space_group_name_H-M   'P 1'
#
loop_
_entity.id
_entity.type
_entity.pdbx_description
1 polymer ?
#
loop_
_entity_poly.entity_id
_entity_poly.type
_entity_poly.pdbx_seq_one_letter_code
_entity_poly.pdbx_strand_id
1 'polypeptide(L)'
;PSGDQVWEHLLEIDWLKSINSTKARITTTASNSKLEGDFDGLESQVNSILDQSRTPKVITVRELQNFANNGVKFPQLALESGQHKNDKVTVIDVEQSLLKKILPTKEDLEYLAHVRQGTDNEGKLVGDELAVIIGNRLPKKGSISTVHLVSIEGRYKDSGFNFQDAGNNDYIRLVSLKNWRFACVDEKQSFKGLLTHINRETSILRLPKVDNTEAEKYLSMGYLPLPHFLRQGGKTFSWYHSPLITGNNPTDNITLPIRAADELVRYNPKNGMFDISYAAAWELGRLLALQSKNFSISLYHWKRSHKQALKCVEAAIDSHLPFHNLPNIEVPDAIASWFTNLSLLKGVPFNYLVPDEQMLPVESIRFFWVDPLWVECLLDGAFSIGRVTTSDHAHDSSHPESPAANPHKKLTGILLRSDVVAGWPGLLVDGYDKAVDNDNAIPDKDKLPLLRMDRLSANVLICLFKGEVKTVDIHQKPETLHFGLDSDDEGETFYKELKNQNGQQIEPKVDPIPWKDQNTRTINIVQFKKDIESTLPKDTFTSFTSAQFALEMIEGVEKVRFTMSTKN
;
A
#
# COMPACT_ATOMS: atom_id res chain seq x y z
N PRO A 1 6.40 22.81 0.72
CA PRO A 1 6.06 23.03 -0.67
C PRO A 1 4.70 22.41 -0.92
N SER A 2 3.78 23.18 -1.52
CA SER A 2 2.47 22.68 -1.92
C SER A 2 2.68 21.59 -2.99
N GLY A 3 1.79 20.59 -3.07
CA GLY A 3 1.88 19.49 -4.03
C GLY A 3 2.04 19.95 -5.48
N ASP A 4 1.62 21.18 -5.80
CA ASP A 4 1.74 21.79 -7.13
C ASP A 4 3.19 22.09 -7.53
N GLN A 5 4.06 22.46 -6.60
CA GLN A 5 5.49 22.71 -6.89
C GLN A 5 6.28 21.42 -7.15
N VAL A 6 5.85 20.30 -6.59
CA VAL A 6 6.47 18.99 -6.87
C VAL A 6 6.09 18.52 -8.27
N TRP A 7 4.88 18.83 -8.77
CA TRP A 7 4.44 18.48 -10.11
C TRP A 7 5.09 19.34 -11.21
N GLU A 8 5.31 20.64 -10.97
CA GLU A 8 6.04 21.49 -11.90
C GLU A 8 7.50 21.04 -12.06
N HIS A 9 8.14 20.59 -10.99
CA HIS A 9 9.52 20.07 -11.03
C HIS A 9 9.66 18.69 -11.65
N LEU A 10 8.63 17.84 -11.59
CA LEU A 10 8.61 16.53 -12.25
C LEU A 10 8.23 16.60 -13.73
N LEU A 11 7.59 17.70 -14.17
CA LEU A 11 7.24 17.94 -15.58
C LEU A 11 8.30 18.74 -16.33
N GLU A 12 9.15 19.50 -15.65
CA GLU A 12 10.37 20.08 -16.22
C GLU A 12 11.53 19.08 -16.16
N ILE A 13 11.42 18.00 -16.89
CA ILE A 13 12.43 17.53 -17.83
C ILE A 13 13.87 17.50 -17.30
N ASP A 14 14.07 17.23 -16.05
CA ASP A 14 15.38 16.74 -15.61
C ASP A 14 15.65 15.33 -16.17
N TRP A 15 14.59 14.60 -16.54
CA TRP A 15 14.72 13.31 -17.22
C TRP A 15 15.28 13.44 -18.65
N LEU A 16 14.85 14.39 -19.46
CA LEU A 16 15.44 14.67 -20.78
C LEU A 16 16.84 15.29 -20.68
N LYS A 17 17.10 16.10 -19.66
CA LYS A 17 18.45 16.58 -19.37
C LYS A 17 19.32 15.45 -18.82
N SER A 18 18.78 14.53 -18.03
CA SER A 18 19.51 13.37 -17.54
C SER A 18 19.78 12.36 -18.66
N ILE A 19 18.89 12.17 -19.62
CA ILE A 19 19.16 11.37 -20.82
C ILE A 19 20.27 12.03 -21.67
N ASN A 20 20.22 13.33 -21.89
CA ASN A 20 21.28 14.04 -22.62
C ASN A 20 22.61 14.06 -21.85
N SER A 21 22.59 14.19 -20.54
CA SER A 21 23.79 14.10 -19.71
C SER A 21 24.32 12.66 -19.59
N THR A 22 23.43 11.68 -19.60
CA THR A 22 23.77 10.24 -19.64
C THR A 22 24.28 9.86 -21.02
N LYS A 23 23.71 10.38 -22.10
CA LYS A 23 24.22 10.25 -23.48
C LYS A 23 25.63 10.84 -23.61
N ALA A 24 25.88 12.04 -23.07
CA ALA A 24 27.22 12.65 -23.04
C ALA A 24 28.21 11.84 -22.20
N ARG A 25 27.77 11.20 -21.14
CA ARG A 25 28.59 10.33 -20.27
C ARG A 25 28.86 8.96 -20.89
N ILE A 26 27.90 8.40 -21.64
CA ILE A 26 28.02 7.11 -22.33
C ILE A 26 28.88 7.28 -23.58
N THR A 27 28.76 8.37 -24.33
CA THR A 27 29.63 8.65 -25.48
C THR A 27 31.09 8.92 -25.10
N THR A 28 31.36 9.43 -23.90
CA THR A 28 32.74 9.59 -23.38
C THR A 28 33.34 8.30 -22.81
N THR A 29 32.51 7.31 -22.44
CA THR A 29 32.98 6.04 -21.84
C THR A 29 32.92 4.85 -22.83
N ALA A 30 32.17 4.93 -23.90
CA ALA A 30 31.87 3.83 -24.82
C ALA A 30 32.49 3.99 -26.20
N SER A 31 33.80 4.34 -26.27
CA SER A 31 34.52 4.29 -27.54
C SER A 31 34.73 2.87 -28.08
N ASN A 32 34.15 1.82 -27.47
CA ASN A 32 34.34 0.43 -27.86
C ASN A 32 33.20 -0.55 -27.54
N SER A 33 31.91 -0.18 -27.61
CA SER A 33 30.88 -1.19 -27.44
C SER A 33 29.60 -0.98 -28.24
N LYS A 34 29.03 -2.10 -28.64
CA LYS A 34 27.81 -2.37 -29.42
C LYS A 34 26.49 -1.71 -28.92
N LEU A 35 26.53 -0.70 -28.06
CA LEU A 35 25.37 -0.06 -27.49
C LEU A 35 24.84 1.15 -28.30
N GLU A 36 25.56 1.60 -29.32
CA GLU A 36 25.12 2.74 -30.15
C GLU A 36 23.86 2.44 -30.98
N GLY A 37 23.65 1.20 -31.40
CA GLY A 37 22.49 0.79 -32.22
C GLY A 37 21.15 0.82 -31.46
N ASP A 38 21.16 0.55 -30.16
CA ASP A 38 19.93 0.48 -29.35
C ASP A 38 19.46 1.88 -28.90
N PHE A 39 20.35 2.85 -28.82
CA PHE A 39 20.03 4.22 -28.39
C PHE A 39 19.35 5.05 -29.48
N ASP A 40 19.71 4.87 -30.73
CA ASP A 40 19.07 5.54 -31.87
C ASP A 40 17.63 5.04 -32.06
N GLY A 41 17.36 3.79 -31.75
CA GLY A 41 16.00 3.23 -31.69
C GLY A 41 15.14 3.83 -30.58
N LEU A 42 15.73 4.04 -29.40
CA LEU A 42 15.06 4.67 -28.25
C LEU A 42 14.80 6.17 -28.49
N GLU A 43 15.73 6.89 -29.09
CA GLU A 43 15.59 8.30 -29.43
C GLU A 43 14.52 8.51 -30.51
N SER A 44 14.44 7.63 -31.50
CA SER A 44 13.38 7.62 -32.50
C SER A 44 12.01 7.30 -31.89
N GLN A 45 11.93 6.37 -30.93
CA GLN A 45 10.69 6.06 -30.20
C GLN A 45 10.28 7.21 -29.26
N VAL A 46 11.22 7.82 -28.55
CA VAL A 46 10.95 8.98 -27.66
C VAL A 46 10.50 10.19 -28.48
N ASN A 47 11.15 10.47 -29.62
CA ASN A 47 10.76 11.57 -30.51
C ASN A 47 9.41 11.28 -31.18
N SER A 48 9.10 10.05 -31.55
CA SER A 48 7.79 9.67 -32.09
C SER A 48 6.66 9.78 -31.04
N ILE A 49 6.97 9.53 -29.77
CA ILE A 49 6.04 9.69 -28.64
C ILE A 49 5.86 11.18 -28.31
N LEU A 50 6.92 11.99 -28.41
CA LEU A 50 6.87 13.44 -28.20
C LEU A 50 6.14 14.16 -29.33
N ASP A 51 6.23 13.67 -30.57
CA ASP A 51 5.49 14.22 -31.72
C ASP A 51 4.02 13.83 -31.69
N GLN A 52 3.66 12.66 -31.13
CA GLN A 52 2.27 12.16 -31.07
C GLN A 52 1.50 12.61 -29.82
N SER A 53 2.18 12.95 -28.73
CA SER A 53 1.55 13.47 -27.51
C SER A 53 2.04 14.89 -27.23
N ARG A 54 1.31 15.88 -27.70
CA ARG A 54 1.48 17.23 -27.16
C ARG A 54 1.16 17.16 -25.67
N THR A 55 2.20 17.37 -24.84
CA THR A 55 2.12 17.34 -23.38
C THR A 55 0.89 18.08 -22.86
N PRO A 56 0.21 17.58 -21.81
CA PRO A 56 -0.89 18.29 -21.20
C PRO A 56 -0.47 19.71 -20.86
N LYS A 57 -1.28 20.69 -21.27
CA LYS A 57 -1.04 22.11 -20.98
C LYS A 57 -2.10 22.60 -20.01
N VAL A 58 -1.66 23.41 -19.04
CA VAL A 58 -2.58 24.14 -18.16
C VAL A 58 -2.83 25.51 -18.79
N ILE A 59 -4.09 25.79 -19.11
CA ILE A 59 -4.53 27.07 -19.68
C ILE A 59 -5.71 27.62 -18.87
N THR A 60 -6.04 28.89 -19.06
CA THR A 60 -7.26 29.46 -18.49
C THR A 60 -8.49 29.12 -19.35
N VAL A 61 -9.69 29.11 -18.74
CA VAL A 61 -10.94 28.95 -19.48
C VAL A 61 -11.11 30.03 -20.53
N ARG A 62 -10.61 31.25 -20.29
CA ARG A 62 -10.57 32.32 -21.29
C ARG A 62 -9.75 31.94 -22.51
N GLU A 63 -8.57 31.36 -22.32
CA GLU A 63 -7.71 30.89 -23.42
C GLU A 63 -8.35 29.70 -24.14
N LEU A 64 -9.04 28.82 -23.40
CA LEU A 64 -9.77 27.71 -23.99
C LEU A 64 -10.90 28.19 -24.91
N GLN A 65 -11.65 29.23 -24.52
CA GLN A 65 -12.75 29.79 -25.29
C GLN A 65 -12.31 30.71 -26.43
N ASN A 66 -11.19 31.45 -26.27
CA ASN A 66 -10.67 32.37 -27.27
C ASN A 66 -9.75 31.71 -28.29
N PHE A 67 -9.82 30.40 -28.41
CA PHE A 67 -8.90 29.64 -29.21
C PHE A 67 -9.06 29.93 -30.70
N ALA A 68 -8.24 30.84 -31.22
CA ALA A 68 -8.14 31.13 -32.64
C ALA A 68 -6.85 30.54 -33.22
N ASN A 69 -7.01 29.54 -34.09
CA ASN A 69 -6.18 29.33 -35.28
C ASN A 69 -4.71 28.91 -35.14
N ASN A 70 -4.44 27.74 -34.55
CA ASN A 70 -3.20 27.05 -34.88
C ASN A 70 -3.46 25.56 -35.25
N GLY A 71 -4.49 25.29 -36.08
CA GLY A 71 -4.83 23.92 -36.45
C GLY A 71 -5.46 23.08 -35.33
N VAL A 72 -5.87 23.71 -34.22
CA VAL A 72 -6.53 23.04 -33.10
C VAL A 72 -7.99 23.44 -33.03
N LYS A 73 -8.90 22.50 -32.86
CA LYS A 73 -10.34 22.70 -32.81
C LYS A 73 -10.90 22.40 -31.42
N PHE A 74 -11.72 23.34 -30.91
CA PHE A 74 -12.45 23.20 -29.66
C PHE A 74 -13.89 23.73 -29.84
N PRO A 75 -14.92 23.03 -29.32
CA PRO A 75 -16.29 23.53 -29.38
C PRO A 75 -16.43 24.79 -28.53
N GLN A 76 -17.25 25.75 -29.01
CA GLN A 76 -17.63 26.88 -28.16
C GLN A 76 -18.72 26.40 -27.20
N LEU A 77 -18.31 26.24 -25.94
CA LEU A 77 -19.19 25.86 -24.84
C LEU A 77 -19.48 27.11 -24.00
N ALA A 78 -20.71 27.24 -23.53
CA ALA A 78 -21.09 28.27 -22.58
C ALA A 78 -20.46 27.95 -21.22
N LEU A 79 -20.22 28.99 -20.42
CA LEU A 79 -19.81 28.79 -19.03
C LEU A 79 -20.99 28.29 -18.21
N GLU A 80 -20.73 27.27 -17.39
CA GLU A 80 -21.70 26.76 -16.43
C GLU A 80 -21.73 27.64 -15.16
N SER A 81 -22.76 27.43 -14.33
CA SER A 81 -22.88 28.12 -13.06
C SER A 81 -21.69 27.76 -12.14
N GLY A 82 -20.97 28.79 -11.67
CA GLY A 82 -19.79 28.64 -10.84
C GLY A 82 -18.46 28.59 -11.58
N GLN A 83 -18.46 28.53 -12.92
CA GLN A 83 -17.23 28.60 -13.72
C GLN A 83 -16.82 30.04 -14.00
N HIS A 84 -15.52 30.33 -13.91
CA HIS A 84 -14.96 31.64 -14.17
C HIS A 84 -13.92 31.61 -15.30
N LYS A 85 -13.85 32.68 -16.08
CA LYS A 85 -12.90 32.78 -17.22
C LYS A 85 -11.44 32.64 -16.84
N ASN A 86 -11.10 32.85 -15.59
CA ASN A 86 -9.73 32.75 -15.07
C ASN A 86 -9.42 31.38 -14.43
N ASP A 87 -10.40 30.46 -14.38
CA ASP A 87 -10.19 29.11 -13.87
C ASP A 87 -9.17 28.39 -14.75
N LYS A 88 -8.31 27.60 -14.13
CA LYS A 88 -7.28 26.81 -14.82
C LYS A 88 -7.83 25.44 -15.19
N VAL A 89 -7.61 25.03 -16.42
CA VAL A 89 -8.00 23.73 -16.96
C VAL A 89 -6.80 23.07 -17.64
N THR A 90 -6.67 21.77 -17.45
CA THR A 90 -5.68 20.97 -18.18
C THR A 90 -6.27 20.53 -19.52
N VAL A 91 -5.53 20.68 -20.60
CA VAL A 91 -5.97 20.28 -21.94
C VAL A 91 -4.95 19.40 -22.61
N ILE A 92 -5.44 18.51 -23.49
CA ILE A 92 -4.63 17.70 -24.40
C ILE A 92 -5.08 17.97 -25.84
N ASP A 93 -4.12 17.96 -26.75
CA ASP A 93 -4.37 18.13 -28.17
C ASP A 93 -4.10 16.79 -28.86
N VAL A 94 -5.12 16.19 -29.47
CA VAL A 94 -5.06 14.89 -30.13
C VAL A 94 -5.30 15.07 -31.62
N GLU A 95 -4.48 14.46 -32.46
CA GLU A 95 -4.65 14.49 -33.90
C GLU A 95 -6.01 13.87 -34.30
N GLN A 96 -6.74 14.53 -35.21
CA GLN A 96 -8.10 14.12 -35.60
C GLN A 96 -8.12 12.68 -36.16
N SER A 97 -7.13 12.33 -36.96
CA SER A 97 -7.00 11.00 -37.56
C SER A 97 -6.88 9.88 -36.50
N LEU A 98 -6.12 10.15 -35.42
CA LEU A 98 -6.00 9.25 -34.26
C LEU A 98 -7.30 9.26 -33.43
N LEU A 99 -7.82 10.44 -33.12
CA LEU A 99 -9.02 10.57 -32.28
C LEU A 99 -10.22 9.84 -32.90
N LYS A 100 -10.39 9.90 -34.22
CA LYS A 100 -11.45 9.18 -34.96
C LYS A 100 -11.36 7.66 -34.75
N LYS A 101 -10.16 7.11 -34.61
CA LYS A 101 -9.96 5.68 -34.39
C LYS A 101 -10.24 5.25 -32.96
N ILE A 102 -9.86 6.10 -31.99
CA ILE A 102 -9.89 5.74 -30.56
C ILE A 102 -11.13 6.24 -29.82
N LEU A 103 -11.77 7.33 -30.27
CA LEU A 103 -12.95 7.87 -29.59
C LEU A 103 -14.11 6.88 -29.72
N PRO A 104 -14.78 6.50 -28.61
CA PRO A 104 -15.95 5.64 -28.66
C PRO A 104 -17.10 6.31 -29.46
N THR A 105 -17.93 5.52 -30.09
CA THR A 105 -19.19 6.02 -30.73
C THR A 105 -20.25 6.31 -29.65
N LYS A 106 -21.37 6.91 -30.00
CA LYS A 106 -22.50 7.09 -29.07
C LYS A 106 -23.01 5.75 -28.56
N GLU A 107 -23.11 4.79 -29.45
CA GLU A 107 -23.54 3.43 -29.14
C GLU A 107 -22.54 2.70 -28.24
N ASP A 108 -21.23 2.92 -28.43
CA ASP A 108 -20.18 2.36 -27.53
C ASP A 108 -20.34 2.93 -26.12
N LEU A 109 -20.63 4.24 -25.97
CA LEU A 109 -20.74 4.91 -24.67
C LEU A 109 -21.83 4.31 -23.78
N GLU A 110 -22.92 3.79 -24.38
CA GLU A 110 -23.98 3.12 -23.65
C GLU A 110 -23.46 1.92 -22.81
N TYR A 111 -22.40 1.25 -23.28
CA TYR A 111 -21.80 0.10 -22.62
C TYR A 111 -20.54 0.43 -21.80
N LEU A 112 -19.91 1.56 -22.06
CA LEU A 112 -18.64 1.96 -21.43
C LEU A 112 -18.82 2.82 -20.18
N ALA A 113 -20.02 3.33 -19.91
CA ALA A 113 -20.31 4.15 -18.75
C ALA A 113 -21.51 3.61 -17.98
N HIS A 114 -21.38 3.43 -16.69
CA HIS A 114 -22.47 2.98 -15.83
C HIS A 114 -22.29 3.50 -14.39
N VAL A 115 -23.36 3.41 -13.61
CA VAL A 115 -23.35 3.70 -12.18
C VAL A 115 -23.61 2.40 -11.43
N ARG A 116 -22.92 2.18 -10.34
CA ARG A 116 -23.18 1.06 -9.44
C ARG A 116 -23.19 1.52 -8.00
N GLN A 117 -23.93 0.79 -7.18
CA GLN A 117 -24.03 1.00 -5.74
C GLN A 117 -24.02 -0.34 -5.04
N GLY A 118 -23.40 -0.40 -3.85
CA GLY A 118 -23.38 -1.60 -3.02
C GLY A 118 -24.79 -1.96 -2.52
N THR A 119 -25.01 -3.25 -2.26
CA THR A 119 -26.22 -3.75 -1.59
C THR A 119 -25.82 -4.53 -0.34
N ASP A 120 -26.65 -4.46 0.70
CA ASP A 120 -26.53 -5.33 1.87
C ASP A 120 -27.06 -6.75 1.58
N ASN A 121 -26.99 -7.63 2.57
CA ASN A 121 -27.46 -9.00 2.44
C ASN A 121 -28.99 -9.14 2.21
N GLU A 122 -29.75 -8.07 2.40
CA GLU A 122 -31.20 -8.00 2.17
C GLU A 122 -31.51 -7.36 0.80
N GLY A 123 -30.47 -6.99 0.02
CA GLY A 123 -30.61 -6.36 -1.29
C GLY A 123 -30.92 -4.85 -1.24
N LYS A 124 -30.80 -4.21 -0.08
CA LYS A 124 -30.99 -2.77 0.07
C LYS A 124 -29.71 -2.05 -0.33
N LEU A 125 -29.84 -0.96 -1.09
CA LEU A 125 -28.73 -0.11 -1.51
C LEU A 125 -28.02 0.50 -0.28
N VAL A 126 -26.70 0.38 -0.23
CA VAL A 126 -25.82 0.90 0.84
C VAL A 126 -24.59 1.56 0.24
N GLY A 127 -24.09 2.60 0.92
CA GLY A 127 -22.94 3.36 0.46
C GLY A 127 -23.26 4.36 -0.64
N ASP A 128 -22.20 5.00 -1.15
CA ASP A 128 -22.30 6.01 -2.20
C ASP A 128 -22.39 5.37 -3.59
N GLU A 129 -23.03 6.08 -4.51
CA GLU A 129 -23.05 5.72 -5.93
C GLU A 129 -21.67 5.93 -6.55
N LEU A 130 -21.20 4.95 -7.32
CA LEU A 130 -19.93 5.00 -8.03
C LEU A 130 -20.17 5.07 -9.54
N ALA A 131 -19.73 6.17 -10.17
CA ALA A 131 -19.67 6.27 -11.61
C ALA A 131 -18.44 5.51 -12.13
N VAL A 132 -18.66 4.59 -13.06
CA VAL A 132 -17.63 3.75 -13.67
C VAL A 132 -17.54 4.03 -15.15
N ILE A 133 -16.33 4.26 -15.64
CA ILE A 133 -16.01 4.44 -17.05
C ILE A 133 -14.97 3.42 -17.46
N ILE A 134 -15.28 2.63 -18.48
CA ILE A 134 -14.41 1.62 -19.06
C ILE A 134 -13.79 2.17 -20.34
N GLY A 135 -12.45 2.05 -20.47
CA GLY A 135 -11.77 2.42 -21.71
C GLY A 135 -11.94 1.33 -22.78
N ASN A 136 -12.12 1.75 -24.05
CA ASN A 136 -12.24 0.83 -25.18
C ASN A 136 -10.90 0.43 -25.82
N ARG A 137 -9.78 0.73 -25.18
CA ARG A 137 -8.43 0.45 -25.70
C ARG A 137 -7.64 -0.42 -24.75
N LEU A 138 -6.90 -1.37 -25.31
CA LEU A 138 -5.98 -2.21 -24.56
C LEU A 138 -4.57 -1.61 -24.54
N PRO A 139 -3.87 -1.68 -23.41
CA PRO A 139 -2.47 -1.28 -23.32
C PRO A 139 -1.59 -2.25 -24.12
N LYS A 140 -0.41 -1.79 -24.54
CA LYS A 140 0.58 -2.64 -25.23
C LYS A 140 1.55 -3.22 -24.20
N LYS A 141 1.79 -4.52 -24.26
CA LYS A 141 2.80 -5.21 -23.42
C LYS A 141 4.18 -4.55 -23.58
N GLY A 142 4.90 -4.39 -22.47
CA GLY A 142 6.23 -3.79 -22.45
C GLY A 142 6.24 -2.27 -22.66
N SER A 143 5.09 -1.59 -22.57
CA SER A 143 5.01 -0.14 -22.76
C SER A 143 4.41 0.60 -21.55
N ILE A 144 4.76 1.88 -21.46
CA ILE A 144 4.11 2.80 -20.51
C ILE A 144 2.93 3.46 -21.20
N SER A 145 1.76 3.36 -20.58
CA SER A 145 0.53 3.99 -21.06
C SER A 145 0.19 5.20 -20.20
N THR A 146 -0.19 6.31 -20.84
CA THR A 146 -0.78 7.47 -20.18
C THR A 146 -2.28 7.48 -20.47
N VAL A 147 -3.09 7.46 -19.42
CA VAL A 147 -4.54 7.50 -19.52
C VAL A 147 -5.01 8.89 -19.14
N HIS A 148 -5.93 9.44 -19.93
CA HIS A 148 -6.59 10.70 -19.66
C HIS A 148 -8.09 10.49 -19.52
N LEU A 149 -8.66 10.91 -18.40
CA LEU A 149 -10.10 11.10 -18.27
C LEU A 149 -10.44 12.45 -18.90
N VAL A 150 -11.15 12.44 -20.01
CA VAL A 150 -11.41 13.65 -20.80
C VAL A 150 -12.89 13.97 -20.88
N SER A 151 -13.22 15.26 -20.94
CA SER A 151 -14.56 15.69 -21.35
C SER A 151 -14.72 15.49 -22.86
N ILE A 152 -15.81 14.82 -23.22
CA ILE A 152 -16.21 14.59 -24.62
C ILE A 152 -17.39 15.48 -25.05
N GLU A 153 -17.70 16.50 -24.27
CA GLU A 153 -18.74 17.46 -24.52
C GLU A 153 -18.55 18.17 -25.88
N GLY A 154 -19.60 18.31 -26.63
CA GLY A 154 -19.56 18.91 -27.96
C GLY A 154 -18.84 18.09 -29.04
N ARG A 155 -18.44 16.83 -28.75
CA ARG A 155 -17.74 15.94 -29.70
C ARG A 155 -18.64 15.04 -30.52
N TYR A 156 -19.93 15.07 -30.27
CA TYR A 156 -20.91 14.27 -30.99
C TYR A 156 -22.03 15.14 -31.61
N LYS A 157 -22.51 14.70 -32.76
CA LYS A 157 -23.71 15.17 -33.41
C LYS A 157 -24.58 13.97 -33.81
N ASP A 158 -25.77 14.17 -34.33
CA ASP A 158 -26.68 13.06 -34.64
C ASP A 158 -26.10 12.05 -35.63
N SER A 159 -25.27 12.51 -36.55
CA SER A 159 -24.64 11.69 -37.58
C SER A 159 -23.22 11.19 -37.21
N GLY A 160 -22.80 11.22 -35.95
CA GLY A 160 -21.49 10.75 -35.50
C GLY A 160 -20.63 11.80 -34.82
N PHE A 161 -19.31 11.78 -35.06
CA PHE A 161 -18.38 12.70 -34.39
C PHE A 161 -18.50 14.15 -34.92
N ASN A 162 -18.34 15.09 -34.01
CA ASN A 162 -18.23 16.50 -34.30
C ASN A 162 -16.78 16.98 -34.11
N PHE A 163 -16.02 17.02 -35.19
CA PHE A 163 -14.65 17.52 -35.16
C PHE A 163 -14.52 18.96 -35.69
N GLN A 164 -15.64 19.67 -35.88
CA GLN A 164 -15.69 21.07 -36.31
C GLN A 164 -14.93 21.32 -37.61
N ASP A 165 -15.18 20.48 -38.61
CA ASP A 165 -14.55 20.51 -39.94
C ASP A 165 -13.02 20.44 -39.91
N ALA A 166 -12.45 19.80 -38.88
CA ALA A 166 -11.04 19.53 -38.81
C ALA A 166 -10.58 18.55 -39.90
N GLY A 167 -9.45 18.84 -40.52
CA GLY A 167 -8.79 17.91 -41.43
C GLY A 167 -8.03 16.82 -40.64
N ASN A 168 -7.59 15.77 -41.33
CA ASN A 168 -6.96 14.62 -40.70
C ASN A 168 -5.72 14.97 -39.85
N ASN A 169 -4.98 16.00 -40.24
CA ASN A 169 -3.75 16.46 -39.58
C ASN A 169 -4.01 17.58 -38.56
N ASP A 170 -5.26 18.03 -38.43
CA ASP A 170 -5.61 19.02 -37.42
C ASP A 170 -5.72 18.37 -36.05
N TYR A 171 -5.51 19.18 -35.02
CA TYR A 171 -5.62 18.73 -33.64
C TYR A 171 -6.96 19.08 -33.02
N ILE A 172 -7.49 18.15 -32.27
CA ILE A 172 -8.73 18.30 -31.48
C ILE A 172 -8.31 18.47 -30.01
N ARG A 173 -8.73 19.58 -29.42
CA ARG A 173 -8.47 19.85 -28.00
C ARG A 173 -9.54 19.21 -27.14
N LEU A 174 -9.10 18.49 -26.10
CA LEU A 174 -9.94 17.90 -25.08
C LEU A 174 -9.54 18.44 -23.71
N VAL A 175 -10.50 18.69 -22.83
CA VAL A 175 -10.24 19.01 -21.43
C VAL A 175 -9.96 17.71 -20.70
N SER A 176 -8.78 17.64 -20.07
CA SER A 176 -8.36 16.51 -19.25
C SER A 176 -8.72 16.75 -17.79
N LEU A 177 -9.69 16.00 -17.28
CA LEU A 177 -10.15 16.10 -15.88
C LEU A 177 -9.15 15.45 -14.93
N LYS A 178 -8.52 14.35 -15.36
CA LYS A 178 -7.49 13.62 -14.62
C LYS A 178 -6.62 12.81 -15.58
N ASN A 179 -5.39 12.58 -15.18
CA ASN A 179 -4.52 11.66 -15.90
C ASN A 179 -3.68 10.82 -14.92
N TRP A 180 -3.23 9.65 -15.39
CA TRP A 180 -2.31 8.78 -14.67
C TRP A 180 -1.52 7.94 -15.66
N ARG A 181 -0.43 7.37 -15.18
CA ARG A 181 0.44 6.49 -15.97
C ARG A 181 0.53 5.14 -15.32
N PHE A 182 0.62 4.11 -16.15
CA PHE A 182 0.94 2.76 -15.74
C PHE A 182 1.79 2.06 -16.79
N ALA A 183 2.57 1.07 -16.37
CA ALA A 183 3.32 0.19 -17.26
C ALA A 183 2.58 -1.14 -17.42
N CYS A 184 2.44 -1.61 -18.66
CA CYS A 184 1.97 -2.95 -18.95
C CYS A 184 3.19 -3.87 -18.98
N VAL A 185 3.47 -4.50 -17.85
CA VAL A 185 4.64 -5.35 -17.64
C VAL A 185 4.31 -6.83 -17.91
N ASP A 186 5.32 -7.71 -17.75
CA ASP A 186 5.15 -9.15 -17.83
C ASP A 186 4.15 -9.65 -16.77
N GLU A 187 3.44 -10.74 -17.04
CA GLU A 187 2.49 -11.37 -16.13
C GLU A 187 3.10 -11.69 -14.76
N LYS A 188 4.37 -12.10 -14.74
CA LYS A 188 5.13 -12.35 -13.50
C LYS A 188 5.29 -11.11 -12.61
N GLN A 189 5.19 -9.91 -13.18
CA GLN A 189 5.25 -8.64 -12.48
C GLN A 189 3.86 -8.02 -12.23
N SER A 190 2.79 -8.76 -12.52
CA SER A 190 1.44 -8.39 -12.07
C SER A 190 1.29 -8.55 -10.57
N PHE A 191 0.23 -8.00 -9.98
CA PHE A 191 -0.06 -8.16 -8.55
C PHE A 191 -0.06 -9.63 -8.12
N LYS A 192 -0.83 -10.46 -8.82
CA LYS A 192 -0.91 -11.90 -8.57
C LYS A 192 0.43 -12.58 -8.87
N GLY A 193 1.08 -12.22 -9.97
CA GLY A 193 2.37 -12.78 -10.39
C GLY A 193 3.45 -12.59 -9.34
N LEU A 194 3.63 -11.39 -8.81
CA LEU A 194 4.60 -11.11 -7.74
C LEU A 194 4.25 -11.90 -6.47
N LEU A 195 2.99 -11.89 -6.04
CA LEU A 195 2.57 -12.58 -4.83
C LEU A 195 2.65 -14.11 -4.93
N THR A 196 2.40 -14.70 -6.09
CA THR A 196 2.53 -16.16 -6.28
C THR A 196 3.96 -16.65 -6.23
N HIS A 197 4.93 -15.80 -6.63
CA HIS A 197 6.35 -16.14 -6.64
C HIS A 197 7.09 -15.79 -5.34
N ILE A 198 6.37 -15.33 -4.32
CA ILE A 198 6.97 -14.97 -3.02
C ILE A 198 7.60 -16.19 -2.34
N ASN A 199 8.81 -15.98 -1.82
CA ASN A 199 9.54 -16.98 -1.05
C ASN A 199 8.84 -17.26 0.29
N ARG A 200 8.52 -18.53 0.53
CA ARG A 200 7.84 -19.06 1.72
C ARG A 200 8.65 -20.15 2.43
N GLU A 201 9.92 -20.34 2.07
CA GLU A 201 10.73 -21.46 2.57
C GLU A 201 10.82 -21.50 4.09
N THR A 202 10.87 -20.34 4.72
CA THR A 202 10.57 -20.21 6.15
C THR A 202 9.36 -19.32 6.30
N SER A 203 8.20 -19.88 6.61
CA SER A 203 6.98 -19.08 6.82
C SER A 203 7.08 -18.15 8.02
N ILE A 204 8.04 -18.39 8.95
CA ILE A 204 8.22 -17.68 10.21
C ILE A 204 9.46 -16.79 10.14
N LEU A 205 9.41 -15.63 10.82
CA LEU A 205 10.50 -14.65 10.85
C LEU A 205 11.67 -15.16 11.69
N ARG A 206 12.68 -15.72 11.05
CA ARG A 206 13.91 -16.22 11.67
C ARG A 206 15.07 -16.25 10.68
N LEU A 207 16.29 -16.40 11.18
CA LEU A 207 17.43 -16.71 10.31
C LEU A 207 17.29 -18.10 9.67
N PRO A 208 17.93 -18.33 8.53
CA PRO A 208 18.00 -19.64 7.89
C PRO A 208 18.50 -20.72 8.87
N LYS A 209 18.02 -21.95 8.68
CA LYS A 209 18.42 -23.10 9.50
C LYS A 209 19.91 -23.39 9.36
N VAL A 210 20.54 -23.76 10.49
CA VAL A 210 21.95 -24.14 10.53
C VAL A 210 22.11 -25.58 11.07
N ASP A 211 23.19 -26.25 10.67
CA ASP A 211 23.46 -27.63 11.09
C ASP A 211 23.88 -27.77 12.56
N ASN A 212 24.33 -26.67 13.20
CA ASN A 212 24.71 -26.67 14.59
C ASN A 212 23.48 -26.68 15.50
N THR A 213 23.25 -27.78 16.20
CA THR A 213 22.04 -27.99 17.04
C THR A 213 21.91 -27.01 18.20
N GLU A 214 23.01 -26.56 18.80
CA GLU A 214 22.97 -25.58 19.90
C GLU A 214 22.65 -24.18 19.39
N ALA A 215 23.24 -23.77 18.28
CA ALA A 215 22.90 -22.49 17.63
C ALA A 215 21.46 -22.51 17.10
N GLU A 216 21.05 -23.60 16.43
CA GLU A 216 19.70 -23.74 15.88
C GLU A 216 18.63 -23.61 16.96
N LYS A 217 18.88 -24.07 18.18
CA LYS A 217 17.95 -23.91 19.29
C LYS A 217 17.60 -22.44 19.56
N TYR A 218 18.56 -21.53 19.48
CA TYR A 218 18.33 -20.09 19.66
C TYR A 218 17.77 -19.45 18.37
N LEU A 219 18.31 -19.81 17.21
CA LEU A 219 17.86 -19.28 15.93
C LEU A 219 16.40 -19.65 15.64
N SER A 220 15.96 -20.86 16.03
CA SER A 220 14.57 -21.29 15.88
C SER A 220 13.58 -20.49 16.72
N MET A 221 14.03 -19.87 17.80
CA MET A 221 13.25 -18.95 18.64
C MET A 221 13.28 -17.50 18.15
N GLY A 222 13.99 -17.20 17.04
CA GLY A 222 14.12 -15.85 16.50
C GLY A 222 15.29 -15.04 17.06
N TYR A 223 16.17 -15.66 17.86
CA TYR A 223 17.40 -15.02 18.30
C TYR A 223 18.43 -14.94 17.18
N LEU A 224 19.30 -13.94 17.28
CA LEU A 224 20.49 -13.81 16.45
C LEU A 224 21.68 -13.32 17.29
N PRO A 225 22.92 -13.71 16.94
CA PRO A 225 24.12 -13.23 17.62
C PRO A 225 24.49 -11.84 17.07
N LEU A 226 24.50 -10.83 17.92
CA LEU A 226 24.98 -9.49 17.58
C LEU A 226 26.35 -9.20 18.20
N PRO A 227 27.24 -8.49 17.49
CA PRO A 227 28.49 -8.00 18.09
C PRO A 227 28.18 -7.10 19.30
N HIS A 228 28.78 -7.40 20.40
CA HIS A 228 28.63 -6.67 21.66
C HIS A 228 29.98 -6.12 22.14
N PHE A 229 30.04 -4.82 22.37
CA PHE A 229 31.22 -4.12 22.87
C PHE A 229 31.04 -3.90 24.35
N LEU A 230 31.88 -4.60 25.14
CA LEU A 230 31.84 -4.46 26.58
C LEU A 230 32.44 -3.12 27.03
N ARG A 231 31.95 -2.58 28.14
CA ARG A 231 32.41 -1.32 28.72
C ARG A 231 33.95 -1.30 28.98
N GLN A 232 34.55 -2.43 29.18
CA GLN A 232 36.00 -2.62 29.42
C GLN A 232 36.81 -2.68 28.11
N GLY A 233 36.21 -2.43 26.95
CA GLY A 233 36.87 -2.46 25.65
C GLY A 233 36.97 -3.84 24.99
N GLY A 234 36.48 -4.90 25.65
CA GLY A 234 36.39 -6.24 25.07
C GLY A 234 35.27 -6.29 24.01
N LYS A 235 35.42 -7.21 23.03
CA LYS A 235 34.43 -7.53 22.02
C LYS A 235 33.93 -8.95 22.24
N THR A 236 32.63 -9.14 22.21
CA THR A 236 31.96 -10.44 22.27
C THR A 236 30.72 -10.47 21.38
N PHE A 237 29.97 -11.54 21.43
CA PHE A 237 28.64 -11.63 20.83
C PHE A 237 27.63 -11.79 21.96
N SER A 238 26.43 -11.21 21.71
CA SER A 238 25.28 -11.38 22.60
C SER A 238 24.10 -11.84 21.80
N TRP A 239 23.24 -12.61 22.41
CA TRP A 239 21.95 -12.96 21.86
C TRP A 239 21.02 -11.76 21.90
N TYR A 240 20.32 -11.57 20.81
CA TYR A 240 19.25 -10.60 20.67
C TYR A 240 18.09 -11.23 19.92
N HIS A 241 16.88 -11.09 20.42
CA HIS A 241 15.65 -11.25 19.65
C HIS A 241 14.91 -9.93 19.58
N SER A 242 14.28 -9.70 18.45
CA SER A 242 13.41 -8.54 18.24
C SER A 242 12.06 -8.73 18.95
N PRO A 243 11.17 -7.72 18.96
CA PRO A 243 9.79 -7.94 19.42
C PRO A 243 9.03 -8.97 18.56
N LEU A 244 9.53 -9.24 17.35
CA LEU A 244 8.90 -10.16 16.40
C LEU A 244 9.53 -11.54 16.53
N ILE A 245 8.88 -12.43 17.27
CA ILE A 245 9.37 -13.77 17.64
C ILE A 245 8.67 -14.88 16.87
N THR A 246 9.20 -16.07 16.96
CA THR A 246 8.67 -17.27 16.30
C THR A 246 7.50 -17.96 17.04
N GLY A 247 7.14 -17.48 18.22
CA GLY A 247 6.07 -18.03 19.06
C GLY A 247 6.50 -19.03 20.11
N ASN A 248 7.72 -19.59 20.03
CA ASN A 248 8.23 -20.62 20.93
C ASN A 248 9.24 -20.09 21.96
N ASN A 249 9.17 -18.82 22.27
CA ASN A 249 10.11 -18.21 23.22
C ASN A 249 9.75 -18.58 24.66
N PRO A 250 10.74 -18.92 25.50
CA PRO A 250 10.48 -19.18 26.90
C PRO A 250 9.96 -17.91 27.58
N THR A 251 8.98 -18.08 28.47
CA THR A 251 8.46 -16.99 29.30
C THR A 251 9.46 -16.68 30.38
N ASP A 252 9.90 -15.46 30.44
CA ASP A 252 10.81 -14.96 31.46
C ASP A 252 10.05 -14.21 32.54
N ASN A 253 10.45 -14.41 33.80
CA ASN A 253 9.90 -13.69 34.94
C ASN A 253 10.67 -12.39 35.15
N ILE A 254 10.20 -11.31 34.56
CA ILE A 254 10.69 -9.95 34.78
C ILE A 254 9.64 -9.18 35.55
N THR A 255 10.05 -8.51 36.61
CA THR A 255 9.18 -7.61 37.36
C THR A 255 9.48 -6.17 36.98
N LEU A 256 8.54 -5.53 36.35
CA LEU A 256 8.60 -4.11 35.99
C LEU A 256 7.89 -3.27 37.08
N PRO A 257 8.26 -2.01 37.29
CA PRO A 257 9.30 -1.28 36.59
C PRO A 257 10.71 -1.57 37.10
N ILE A 258 11.73 -1.30 36.25
CA ILE A 258 13.13 -1.41 36.61
C ILE A 258 13.83 -0.05 36.68
N ARG A 259 15.04 0.02 37.22
CA ARG A 259 15.79 1.27 37.37
C ARG A 259 16.71 1.58 36.21
N ALA A 260 17.32 0.54 35.65
CA ALA A 260 18.29 0.65 34.56
C ALA A 260 18.25 -0.58 33.66
N ALA A 261 18.59 -0.40 32.38
CA ALA A 261 18.61 -1.47 31.38
C ALA A 261 19.53 -2.65 31.78
N ASP A 262 20.60 -2.37 32.55
CA ASP A 262 21.57 -3.39 33.00
C ASP A 262 20.91 -4.50 33.84
N GLU A 263 19.79 -4.22 34.51
CA GLU A 263 19.01 -5.21 35.29
C GLU A 263 18.34 -6.28 34.38
N LEU A 264 18.21 -5.99 33.09
CA LEU A 264 17.63 -6.88 32.10
C LEU A 264 18.65 -7.70 31.29
N VAL A 265 19.94 -7.44 31.48
CA VAL A 265 20.99 -8.20 30.81
C VAL A 265 21.17 -9.55 31.52
N ARG A 266 21.10 -10.63 30.75
CA ARG A 266 21.18 -12.01 31.27
C ARG A 266 22.38 -12.70 30.73
N TYR A 267 23.16 -13.33 31.62
CA TYR A 267 24.28 -14.14 31.25
C TYR A 267 23.90 -15.62 31.17
N ASN A 268 24.23 -16.26 30.07
CA ASN A 268 24.05 -17.68 29.89
C ASN A 268 25.40 -18.41 30.10
N PRO A 269 25.60 -19.10 31.23
CA PRO A 269 26.89 -19.75 31.54
C PRO A 269 27.20 -20.94 30.64
N LYS A 270 26.20 -21.52 29.94
CA LYS A 270 26.42 -22.69 29.06
C LYS A 270 27.11 -22.31 27.75
N ASN A 271 26.82 -21.15 27.20
CA ASN A 271 27.40 -20.67 25.94
C ASN A 271 28.28 -19.42 26.11
N GLY A 272 28.38 -18.87 27.33
CA GLY A 272 29.21 -17.69 27.62
C GLY A 272 28.72 -16.39 27.02
N MET A 273 27.47 -16.33 26.51
CA MET A 273 26.90 -15.16 25.87
C MET A 273 25.87 -14.46 26.78
N PHE A 274 25.74 -13.17 26.59
CA PHE A 274 24.65 -12.40 27.19
C PHE A 274 23.42 -12.43 26.32
N ASP A 275 22.25 -12.36 26.92
CA ASP A 275 20.98 -11.98 26.25
C ASP A 275 20.68 -10.52 26.60
N ILE A 276 20.63 -9.69 25.58
CA ILE A 276 20.41 -8.24 25.70
C ILE A 276 19.06 -7.79 25.17
N SER A 277 18.17 -8.71 24.81
CA SER A 277 16.92 -8.41 24.11
C SER A 277 16.04 -7.41 24.86
N TYR A 278 15.77 -7.68 26.13
CA TYR A 278 14.91 -6.83 26.96
C TYR A 278 15.61 -5.54 27.42
N ALA A 279 16.93 -5.60 27.64
CA ALA A 279 17.72 -4.40 27.93
C ALA A 279 17.70 -3.42 26.76
N ALA A 280 17.84 -3.94 25.54
CA ALA A 280 17.74 -3.15 24.31
C ALA A 280 16.34 -2.56 24.11
N ALA A 281 15.28 -3.32 24.41
CA ALA A 281 13.91 -2.85 24.37
C ALA A 281 13.69 -1.66 25.31
N TRP A 282 14.12 -1.81 26.55
CA TRP A 282 13.96 -0.77 27.59
C TRP A 282 14.71 0.52 27.23
N GLU A 283 15.99 0.40 26.86
CA GLU A 283 16.79 1.57 26.48
C GLU A 283 16.25 2.23 25.21
N LEU A 284 15.79 1.45 24.22
CA LEU A 284 15.12 1.99 23.04
C LEU A 284 13.88 2.80 23.42
N GLY A 285 13.03 2.28 24.30
CA GLY A 285 11.84 2.99 24.77
C GLY A 285 12.18 4.34 25.39
N ARG A 286 13.20 4.36 26.24
CA ARG A 286 13.74 5.57 26.87
C ARG A 286 14.25 6.58 25.84
N LEU A 287 15.02 6.11 24.86
CA LEU A 287 15.56 6.96 23.81
C LEU A 287 14.48 7.54 22.91
N LEU A 288 13.46 6.75 22.52
CA LEU A 288 12.30 7.22 21.74
C LEU A 288 11.52 8.30 22.51
N ALA A 289 11.31 8.11 23.80
CA ALA A 289 10.67 9.11 24.64
C ALA A 289 11.48 10.41 24.72
N LEU A 290 12.81 10.32 24.91
CA LEU A 290 13.71 11.48 24.96
C LEU A 290 13.82 12.20 23.63
N GLN A 291 13.73 11.49 22.49
CA GLN A 291 13.73 12.09 21.16
C GLN A 291 12.53 13.02 20.95
N SER A 292 11.39 12.72 21.56
CA SER A 292 10.20 13.55 21.49
C SER A 292 10.16 14.55 22.66
N LYS A 293 10.73 15.75 22.45
CA LYS A 293 10.80 16.80 23.47
C LYS A 293 9.42 17.12 24.09
N ASN A 294 8.39 17.26 23.26
CA ASN A 294 7.03 17.60 23.74
C ASN A 294 6.47 16.48 24.60
N PHE A 295 6.64 15.23 24.18
CA PHE A 295 6.21 14.07 24.95
C PHE A 295 6.94 13.96 26.29
N SER A 296 8.28 14.03 26.31
CA SER A 296 9.09 13.95 27.52
C SER A 296 8.70 14.99 28.55
N ILE A 297 8.51 16.25 28.12
CA ILE A 297 8.12 17.34 29.00
C ILE A 297 6.71 17.09 29.55
N SER A 298 5.76 16.71 28.70
CA SER A 298 4.36 16.44 29.09
C SER A 298 4.29 15.28 30.08
N LEU A 299 5.00 14.18 29.82
CA LEU A 299 5.07 13.02 30.70
C LEU A 299 5.68 13.38 32.06
N TYR A 300 6.79 14.14 32.08
CA TYR A 300 7.43 14.58 33.32
C TYR A 300 6.50 15.48 34.16
N HIS A 301 5.84 16.44 33.53
CA HIS A 301 4.89 17.31 34.24
C HIS A 301 3.69 16.55 34.77
N TRP A 302 3.12 15.64 33.98
CA TRP A 302 2.03 14.81 34.42
C TRP A 302 2.43 13.94 35.62
N LYS A 303 3.55 13.21 35.54
CA LYS A 303 4.07 12.39 36.66
C LYS A 303 4.29 13.21 37.93
N ARG A 304 4.86 14.41 37.78
CA ARG A 304 5.09 15.31 38.92
C ARG A 304 3.75 15.78 39.56
N SER A 305 2.80 16.20 38.75
CA SER A 305 1.48 16.62 39.21
C SER A 305 0.72 15.48 39.87
N HIS A 306 0.76 14.30 39.29
CA HIS A 306 0.17 13.08 39.83
C HIS A 306 0.77 12.71 41.19
N LYS A 307 2.10 12.71 41.31
CA LYS A 307 2.79 12.45 42.58
C LYS A 307 2.43 13.45 43.66
N GLN A 308 2.28 14.73 43.29
CA GLN A 308 1.84 15.78 44.25
C GLN A 308 0.40 15.55 44.70
N ALA A 309 -0.49 15.21 43.77
CA ALA A 309 -1.88 14.94 44.07
C ALA A 309 -2.05 13.73 45.02
N LEU A 310 -1.34 12.64 44.80
CA LEU A 310 -1.35 11.48 45.70
C LEU A 310 -0.88 11.84 47.12
N LYS A 311 0.19 12.62 47.23
CA LYS A 311 0.65 13.10 48.57
C LYS A 311 -0.39 13.95 49.27
N CYS A 312 -1.13 14.77 48.53
CA CYS A 312 -2.25 15.55 49.10
C CYS A 312 -3.38 14.63 49.58
N VAL A 313 -3.67 13.54 48.84
CA VAL A 313 -4.66 12.54 49.25
C VAL A 313 -4.22 11.83 50.53
N GLU A 314 -2.98 11.34 50.58
CA GLU A 314 -2.41 10.69 51.75
C GLU A 314 -2.46 11.60 52.99
N ALA A 315 -2.04 12.85 52.83
CA ALA A 315 -2.07 13.83 53.90
C ALA A 315 -3.53 14.15 54.36
N ALA A 316 -4.48 14.16 53.47
CA ALA A 316 -5.90 14.37 53.80
C ALA A 316 -6.51 13.18 54.56
N ILE A 317 -6.13 11.94 54.18
CA ILE A 317 -6.51 10.72 54.88
C ILE A 317 -5.95 10.74 56.31
N ASP A 318 -4.68 11.00 56.48
CA ASP A 318 -4.00 11.05 57.79
C ASP A 318 -4.61 12.14 58.69
N SER A 319 -5.08 13.23 58.11
CA SER A 319 -5.64 14.36 58.84
C SER A 319 -7.15 14.25 59.05
N HIS A 320 -7.83 13.19 58.60
CA HIS A 320 -9.29 12.99 58.68
C HIS A 320 -10.09 14.15 58.07
N LEU A 321 -9.51 14.85 57.08
CA LEU A 321 -10.15 15.95 56.36
C LEU A 321 -11.13 15.46 55.31
N PRO A 322 -12.28 16.13 55.11
CA PRO A 322 -13.21 15.73 54.04
C PRO A 322 -12.56 15.91 52.66
N PHE A 323 -12.74 14.93 51.81
CA PHE A 323 -12.23 14.89 50.41
C PHE A 323 -13.05 15.82 49.51
N HIS A 324 -12.86 17.12 49.62
CA HIS A 324 -13.44 18.07 48.67
C HIS A 324 -12.39 18.49 47.66
N ASN A 325 -12.63 18.19 46.38
CA ASN A 325 -11.82 18.58 45.21
C ASN A 325 -10.45 17.88 45.12
N LEU A 326 -10.45 16.56 44.93
CA LEU A 326 -9.27 15.90 44.42
C LEU A 326 -8.99 16.41 42.97
N PRO A 327 -7.74 16.80 42.67
CA PRO A 327 -7.41 17.20 41.33
C PRO A 327 -7.63 16.00 40.37
N ASN A 328 -8.20 16.27 39.21
CA ASN A 328 -8.34 15.26 38.16
C ASN A 328 -6.95 14.84 37.71
N ILE A 329 -6.63 13.55 37.86
CA ILE A 329 -5.30 12.97 37.58
C ILE A 329 -5.35 12.15 36.32
N GLU A 330 -6.30 12.42 35.44
CA GLU A 330 -6.40 11.69 34.16
C GLU A 330 -5.14 11.83 33.34
N VAL A 331 -4.79 10.73 32.63
CA VAL A 331 -3.67 10.73 31.70
C VAL A 331 -4.04 11.59 30.50
N PRO A 332 -3.25 12.61 30.15
CA PRO A 332 -3.51 13.40 28.94
C PRO A 332 -3.56 12.52 27.69
N ASP A 333 -4.53 12.80 26.80
CA ASP A 333 -4.74 12.03 25.55
C ASP A 333 -3.47 11.89 24.70
N ALA A 334 -2.65 12.94 24.68
CA ALA A 334 -1.38 12.92 23.95
C ALA A 334 -0.39 11.86 24.49
N ILE A 335 -0.38 11.67 25.83
CA ILE A 335 0.46 10.65 26.48
C ILE A 335 -0.13 9.27 26.22
N ALA A 336 -1.43 9.10 26.44
CA ALA A 336 -2.12 7.83 26.24
C ALA A 336 -2.00 7.35 24.79
N SER A 337 -2.23 8.23 23.83
CA SER A 337 -2.11 7.93 22.39
C SER A 337 -0.68 7.56 22.00
N TRP A 338 0.32 8.23 22.60
CA TRP A 338 1.72 7.93 22.32
C TRP A 338 2.10 6.52 22.79
N PHE A 339 1.72 6.13 24.02
CA PHE A 339 1.93 4.78 24.52
C PHE A 339 1.15 3.73 23.74
N THR A 340 -0.09 4.01 23.36
CA THR A 340 -0.90 3.13 22.51
C THR A 340 -0.20 2.89 21.16
N ASN A 341 0.33 3.93 20.53
CA ASN A 341 1.08 3.78 19.28
C ASN A 341 2.37 2.96 19.49
N LEU A 342 3.11 3.22 20.57
CA LEU A 342 4.33 2.49 20.86
C LEU A 342 4.06 1.01 21.17
N SER A 343 2.93 0.70 21.84
CA SER A 343 2.53 -0.70 22.11
C SER A 343 2.25 -1.50 20.82
N LEU A 344 1.95 -0.81 19.72
CA LEU A 344 1.84 -1.35 18.37
C LEU A 344 3.17 -1.24 17.59
N LEU A 345 4.29 -1.01 18.28
CA LEU A 345 5.64 -0.88 17.71
C LEU A 345 5.77 0.29 16.71
N LYS A 346 4.86 1.29 16.72
CA LYS A 346 5.00 2.47 15.88
C LYS A 346 6.17 3.33 16.37
N GLY A 347 7.00 3.76 15.42
CA GLY A 347 8.21 4.54 15.73
C GLY A 347 9.43 3.69 16.08
N VAL A 348 9.30 2.38 16.27
CA VAL A 348 10.43 1.48 16.45
C VAL A 348 11.23 1.38 15.13
N PRO A 349 12.55 1.66 15.11
CA PRO A 349 13.35 1.59 13.90
C PRO A 349 13.39 0.19 13.30
N PHE A 350 13.46 0.11 11.96
CA PHE A 350 13.39 -1.16 11.23
C PHE A 350 14.45 -2.18 11.66
N ASN A 351 15.67 -1.73 11.93
CA ASN A 351 16.77 -2.60 12.38
C ASN A 351 16.56 -3.23 13.77
N TYR A 352 15.64 -2.71 14.59
CA TYR A 352 15.23 -3.36 15.83
C TYR A 352 14.15 -4.41 15.59
N LEU A 353 13.36 -4.28 14.51
CA LEU A 353 12.33 -5.25 14.12
C LEU A 353 12.94 -6.40 13.31
N VAL A 354 13.80 -6.09 12.36
CA VAL A 354 14.49 -7.04 11.48
C VAL A 354 15.99 -6.73 11.54
N PRO A 355 16.71 -7.28 12.53
CA PRO A 355 18.12 -6.95 12.74
C PRO A 355 19.06 -7.50 11.68
N ASP A 356 18.65 -8.52 10.93
CA ASP A 356 19.41 -9.13 9.84
C ASP A 356 18.52 -9.31 8.61
N GLU A 357 19.01 -8.90 7.43
CA GLU A 357 18.26 -8.99 6.18
C GLU A 357 17.92 -10.43 5.77
N GLN A 358 18.69 -11.43 6.21
CA GLN A 358 18.41 -12.82 5.93
C GLN A 358 17.13 -13.33 6.61
N MET A 359 16.65 -12.64 7.65
CA MET A 359 15.35 -12.95 8.26
C MET A 359 14.18 -12.60 7.34
N LEU A 360 14.35 -11.57 6.49
CA LEU A 360 13.33 -11.09 5.56
C LEU A 360 13.97 -10.85 4.18
N PRO A 361 14.26 -11.91 3.40
CA PRO A 361 14.79 -11.78 2.04
C PRO A 361 13.88 -10.97 1.12
N VAL A 362 14.42 -10.51 -0.01
CA VAL A 362 13.62 -9.87 -1.07
C VAL A 362 12.57 -10.86 -1.58
N GLU A 363 11.41 -10.36 -1.96
CA GLU A 363 10.24 -11.14 -2.39
C GLU A 363 9.93 -12.28 -1.41
N SER A 364 9.67 -11.92 -0.14
CA SER A 364 9.31 -12.86 0.91
C SER A 364 8.22 -12.36 1.83
N ILE A 365 7.49 -13.31 2.41
CA ILE A 365 6.52 -13.07 3.49
C ILE A 365 6.90 -13.91 4.70
N ARG A 366 6.81 -13.31 5.91
CA ARG A 366 7.13 -13.97 7.18
C ARG A 366 6.06 -13.67 8.20
N PHE A 367 5.59 -14.72 8.87
CA PHE A 367 4.70 -14.64 10.02
C PHE A 367 5.52 -14.49 11.29
N PHE A 368 4.95 -13.82 12.28
CA PHE A 368 5.58 -13.63 13.58
C PHE A 368 4.54 -13.45 14.69
N TRP A 369 4.97 -13.68 15.91
CA TRP A 369 4.28 -13.27 17.13
C TRP A 369 4.98 -12.06 17.73
N VAL A 370 4.24 -11.20 18.42
CA VAL A 370 4.83 -10.10 19.17
C VAL A 370 5.08 -10.55 20.60
N ASP A 371 6.31 -10.45 21.07
CA ASP A 371 6.65 -10.73 22.46
C ASP A 371 6.06 -9.63 23.37
N PRO A 372 5.05 -9.96 24.20
CA PRO A 372 4.43 -8.97 25.07
C PRO A 372 5.41 -8.40 26.11
N LEU A 373 6.36 -9.20 26.58
CA LEU A 373 7.34 -8.78 27.56
C LEU A 373 8.36 -7.79 26.97
N TRP A 374 8.77 -8.01 25.73
CA TRP A 374 9.63 -7.07 25.01
C TRP A 374 8.93 -5.71 24.88
N VAL A 375 7.63 -5.71 24.54
CA VAL A 375 6.81 -4.49 24.46
C VAL A 375 6.67 -3.86 25.85
N GLU A 376 6.43 -4.63 26.89
CA GLU A 376 6.35 -4.12 28.27
C GLU A 376 7.66 -3.45 28.71
N CYS A 377 8.81 -4.05 28.39
CA CYS A 377 10.12 -3.43 28.63
C CYS A 377 10.30 -2.11 27.85
N LEU A 378 9.87 -2.07 26.58
CA LEU A 378 9.90 -0.87 25.75
C LEU A 378 9.05 0.26 26.38
N LEU A 379 7.84 -0.06 26.81
CA LEU A 379 6.92 0.90 27.43
C LEU A 379 7.45 1.37 28.79
N ASP A 380 7.99 0.48 29.63
CA ASP A 380 8.60 0.85 30.91
C ASP A 380 9.83 1.75 30.72
N GLY A 381 10.66 1.46 29.72
CA GLY A 381 11.78 2.32 29.35
C GLY A 381 11.34 3.73 28.99
N ALA A 382 10.29 3.85 28.16
CA ALA A 382 9.71 5.16 27.83
C ALA A 382 9.10 5.86 29.05
N PHE A 383 8.44 5.10 29.92
CA PHE A 383 7.85 5.61 31.16
C PHE A 383 8.88 5.97 32.20
N SER A 384 10.14 5.52 32.08
CA SER A 384 11.23 5.80 33.02
C SER A 384 11.65 7.29 33.07
N ILE A 385 11.15 8.12 32.17
CA ILE A 385 11.43 9.56 32.18
C ILE A 385 11.02 10.17 33.52
N GLY A 386 11.99 10.82 34.19
CA GLY A 386 11.79 11.39 35.51
C GLY A 386 11.91 10.39 36.68
N ARG A 387 12.21 9.11 36.44
CA ARG A 387 12.51 8.08 37.44
C ARG A 387 13.97 8.20 37.89
N VAL A 388 14.25 9.04 38.87
CA VAL A 388 15.62 9.33 39.35
C VAL A 388 15.88 8.74 40.74
N THR A 389 14.89 8.79 41.62
CA THR A 389 15.01 8.35 43.01
C THR A 389 14.27 7.04 43.26
N THR A 390 14.57 6.39 44.38
CA THR A 390 13.79 5.23 44.86
C THR A 390 12.32 5.55 45.08
N SER A 391 12.05 6.78 45.52
CA SER A 391 10.65 7.26 45.66
C SER A 391 9.94 7.39 44.33
N ASP A 392 10.63 7.76 43.25
CA ASP A 392 10.05 7.82 41.91
C ASP A 392 9.75 6.42 41.37
N HIS A 393 10.71 5.49 41.64
CA HIS A 393 10.51 4.09 41.28
C HIS A 393 9.32 3.46 42.03
N ALA A 394 9.23 3.67 43.34
CA ALA A 394 8.12 3.17 44.14
C ALA A 394 6.78 3.75 43.67
N HIS A 395 6.77 5.03 43.29
CA HIS A 395 5.59 5.66 42.73
C HIS A 395 5.16 5.03 41.41
N ASP A 396 6.10 4.81 40.47
CA ASP A 396 5.84 4.13 39.20
C ASP A 396 5.36 2.68 39.41
N SER A 397 5.86 1.99 40.47
CA SER A 397 5.48 0.62 40.82
C SER A 397 4.06 0.50 41.38
N SER A 398 3.62 1.53 42.09
CA SER A 398 2.32 1.53 42.77
C SER A 398 1.16 2.08 41.92
N HIS A 399 1.42 2.48 40.68
CA HIS A 399 0.43 3.11 39.82
C HIS A 399 -0.51 2.08 39.17
N PRO A 400 -1.78 1.95 39.61
CA PRO A 400 -2.69 0.92 39.11
C PRO A 400 -3.12 1.14 37.64
N GLU A 401 -3.09 2.38 37.16
CA GLU A 401 -3.50 2.78 35.82
C GLU A 401 -2.34 3.42 35.05
N SER A 402 -1.22 2.73 34.97
CA SER A 402 -0.06 3.22 34.21
C SER A 402 -0.41 3.36 32.72
N PRO A 403 -0.18 4.53 32.09
CA PRO A 403 -0.35 4.68 30.64
C PRO A 403 0.63 3.79 29.85
N ALA A 404 1.67 3.27 30.51
CA ALA A 404 2.64 2.36 29.96
C ALA A 404 2.22 0.87 30.07
N ALA A 405 1.01 0.58 30.53
CA ALA A 405 0.53 -0.80 30.51
C ALA A 405 0.33 -1.28 29.08
N ASN A 406 0.83 -2.49 28.77
CA ASN A 406 0.60 -3.07 27.45
C ASN A 406 -0.84 -3.59 27.34
N PRO A 407 -1.70 -2.97 26.49
CA PRO A 407 -3.09 -3.40 26.33
C PRO A 407 -3.21 -4.67 25.47
N HIS A 408 -2.13 -5.08 24.82
CA HIS A 408 -2.14 -6.14 23.83
C HIS A 408 -1.31 -7.33 24.31
N LYS A 409 -1.97 -8.38 24.81
CA LYS A 409 -1.30 -9.60 25.29
C LYS A 409 -1.05 -10.65 24.21
N LYS A 410 -1.81 -10.60 23.12
CA LYS A 410 -1.69 -11.53 21.99
C LYS A 410 -1.77 -10.75 20.69
N LEU A 411 -0.62 -10.43 20.15
CA LEU A 411 -0.47 -9.86 18.82
C LEU A 411 0.31 -10.83 17.95
N THR A 412 -0.14 -10.96 16.73
CA THR A 412 0.59 -11.66 15.66
C THR A 412 0.60 -10.79 14.42
N GLY A 413 1.41 -11.15 13.46
CA GLY A 413 1.46 -10.36 12.24
C GLY A 413 2.24 -11.01 11.12
N ILE A 414 2.37 -10.22 10.07
CA ILE A 414 3.21 -10.54 8.93
C ILE A 414 4.14 -9.36 8.59
N LEU A 415 5.32 -9.72 8.09
CA LEU A 415 6.17 -8.83 7.30
C LEU A 415 6.16 -9.32 5.85
N LEU A 416 5.89 -8.41 4.94
CA LEU A 416 5.94 -8.63 3.49
C LEU A 416 7.02 -7.71 2.91
N ARG A 417 8.07 -8.29 2.31
CA ARG A 417 9.09 -7.56 1.53
C ARG A 417 8.91 -7.93 0.07
N SER A 418 8.29 -7.05 -0.71
CA SER A 418 7.97 -7.29 -2.11
C SER A 418 7.74 -5.98 -2.86
N ASP A 419 8.03 -5.99 -4.16
CA ASP A 419 7.74 -4.89 -5.08
C ASP A 419 6.23 -4.62 -5.19
N VAL A 420 5.39 -5.58 -4.83
CA VAL A 420 3.94 -5.40 -4.71
C VAL A 420 3.56 -4.25 -3.76
N VAL A 421 4.32 -4.07 -2.68
CA VAL A 421 4.08 -3.00 -1.69
C VAL A 421 4.27 -1.61 -2.31
N ALA A 422 5.26 -1.45 -3.19
CA ALA A 422 5.52 -0.20 -3.91
C ALA A 422 4.55 0.01 -5.07
N GLY A 423 4.28 -1.06 -5.84
CA GLY A 423 3.45 -1.02 -7.04
C GLY A 423 1.96 -0.81 -6.76
N TRP A 424 1.46 -1.35 -5.63
CA TRP A 424 0.04 -1.27 -5.24
C TRP A 424 -0.14 -0.63 -3.86
N PRO A 425 -0.01 0.69 -3.75
CA PRO A 425 -0.08 1.41 -2.47
C PRO A 425 -1.41 1.28 -1.73
N GLY A 426 -2.44 0.83 -2.41
CA GLY A 426 -3.77 0.63 -1.85
C GLY A 426 -4.14 -0.83 -1.62
N LEU A 427 -3.18 -1.77 -1.63
CA LEU A 427 -3.46 -3.16 -1.29
C LEU A 427 -4.08 -3.29 0.10
N LEU A 428 -4.87 -4.34 0.28
CA LEU A 428 -5.53 -4.68 1.54
C LEU A 428 -5.03 -6.03 2.04
N VAL A 429 -5.10 -6.21 3.35
CA VAL A 429 -4.63 -7.43 4.01
C VAL A 429 -5.66 -7.86 5.04
N ASP A 430 -6.21 -9.04 4.86
CA ASP A 430 -7.13 -9.69 5.79
C ASP A 430 -6.44 -10.85 6.51
N GLY A 431 -6.56 -10.91 7.83
CA GLY A 431 -5.99 -11.98 8.65
C GLY A 431 -7.07 -12.87 9.27
N TYR A 432 -6.80 -14.16 9.40
CA TYR A 432 -7.72 -15.15 9.96
C TYR A 432 -7.01 -16.09 10.93
N ASP A 433 -7.72 -16.54 11.96
CA ASP A 433 -7.21 -17.48 12.98
C ASP A 433 -7.26 -18.97 12.55
N LYS A 434 -7.80 -19.26 11.37
CA LYS A 434 -7.90 -20.59 10.80
C LYS A 434 -6.86 -20.79 9.70
N ALA A 435 -6.23 -21.97 9.69
CA ALA A 435 -5.39 -22.37 8.57
C ALA A 435 -6.29 -22.92 7.44
N VAL A 436 -6.32 -22.21 6.31
CA VAL A 436 -7.13 -22.59 5.13
C VAL A 436 -6.25 -22.48 3.89
N ASP A 437 -5.94 -23.64 3.31
CA ASP A 437 -5.01 -23.73 2.17
C ASP A 437 -5.69 -23.67 0.80
N ASN A 438 -7.02 -23.58 0.76
CA ASN A 438 -7.79 -23.46 -0.48
C ASN A 438 -8.32 -22.03 -0.68
N ASP A 439 -8.79 -21.74 -1.89
CA ASP A 439 -9.33 -20.43 -2.26
C ASP A 439 -10.77 -20.18 -1.79
N ASN A 440 -11.33 -21.10 -0.96
CA ASN A 440 -12.67 -20.93 -0.41
C ASN A 440 -12.76 -19.62 0.39
N ALA A 441 -13.88 -18.94 0.24
CA ALA A 441 -14.14 -17.73 1.01
C ALA A 441 -14.18 -18.03 2.51
N ILE A 442 -13.41 -17.29 3.30
CA ILE A 442 -13.50 -17.32 4.75
C ILE A 442 -14.52 -16.25 5.15
N PRO A 443 -15.52 -16.60 5.98
CA PRO A 443 -16.54 -15.62 6.40
C PRO A 443 -15.93 -14.41 7.10
N ASP A 444 -16.46 -13.23 6.85
CA ASP A 444 -15.97 -11.95 7.45
C ASP A 444 -15.98 -11.94 8.97
N LYS A 445 -16.89 -12.71 9.60
CA LYS A 445 -16.94 -12.89 11.07
C LYS A 445 -15.69 -13.57 11.65
N ASP A 446 -14.93 -14.27 10.82
CA ASP A 446 -13.70 -14.99 11.21
C ASP A 446 -12.44 -14.12 10.95
N LYS A 447 -12.59 -12.89 10.48
CA LYS A 447 -11.47 -11.94 10.33
C LYS A 447 -10.96 -11.47 11.68
N LEU A 448 -9.65 -11.43 11.82
CA LEU A 448 -8.98 -10.82 12.96
C LEU A 448 -8.93 -9.29 12.81
N PRO A 449 -9.13 -8.53 13.90
CA PRO A 449 -8.95 -7.09 13.85
C PRO A 449 -7.52 -6.72 13.46
N LEU A 450 -7.37 -5.97 12.38
CA LEU A 450 -6.11 -5.38 11.93
C LEU A 450 -5.87 -4.09 12.73
N LEU A 451 -4.84 -4.09 13.59
CA LEU A 451 -4.52 -2.97 14.48
C LEU A 451 -3.50 -2.01 13.87
N ARG A 452 -2.63 -2.54 13.02
CA ARG A 452 -1.59 -1.77 12.34
C ARG A 452 -1.33 -2.32 10.96
N MET A 453 -1.27 -1.44 9.98
CA MET A 453 -0.79 -1.71 8.63
C MET A 453 0.02 -0.51 8.17
N ASP A 454 1.34 -0.63 8.17
CA ASP A 454 2.25 0.46 7.83
C ASP A 454 3.35 -0.02 6.89
N ARG A 455 3.83 0.88 6.04
CA ARG A 455 5.06 0.68 5.28
C ARG A 455 6.26 1.06 6.12
N LEU A 456 7.16 0.11 6.36
CA LEU A 456 8.43 0.35 7.05
C LEU A 456 9.51 0.86 6.08
N SER A 457 9.38 0.53 4.79
CA SER A 457 10.19 1.04 3.69
C SER A 457 9.39 1.02 2.39
N ALA A 458 9.99 1.40 1.27
CA ALA A 458 9.31 1.42 -0.03
C ALA A 458 8.68 0.07 -0.40
N ASN A 459 9.32 -1.05 -0.05
CA ASN A 459 8.90 -2.40 -0.40
C ASN A 459 8.64 -3.32 0.81
N VAL A 460 8.59 -2.78 2.04
CA VAL A 460 8.32 -3.56 3.25
C VAL A 460 7.06 -3.09 3.93
N LEU A 461 6.12 -4.00 4.12
CA LEU A 461 4.86 -3.81 4.82
C LEU A 461 4.84 -4.62 6.11
N ILE A 462 4.37 -4.01 7.21
CA ILE A 462 4.05 -4.70 8.45
C ILE A 462 2.54 -4.67 8.67
N CYS A 463 1.97 -5.82 9.04
CA CYS A 463 0.60 -5.93 9.51
C CYS A 463 0.57 -6.57 10.89
N LEU A 464 -0.15 -5.97 11.84
CA LEU A 464 -0.38 -6.52 13.17
C LEU A 464 -1.87 -6.78 13.40
N PHE A 465 -2.18 -7.98 13.85
CA PHE A 465 -3.53 -8.44 14.13
C PHE A 465 -3.70 -8.73 15.63
N LYS A 466 -4.92 -8.46 16.13
CA LYS A 466 -5.32 -8.90 17.47
C LYS A 466 -5.74 -10.36 17.43
N GLY A 467 -4.95 -11.23 18.02
CA GLY A 467 -5.18 -12.69 18.01
C GLY A 467 -4.03 -13.44 17.34
N GLU A 468 -4.25 -14.67 16.96
CA GLU A 468 -3.26 -15.56 16.33
C GLU A 468 -3.59 -15.75 14.84
N VAL A 469 -2.87 -15.04 13.97
CA VAL A 469 -3.07 -15.14 12.53
C VAL A 469 -2.44 -16.42 11.99
N LYS A 470 -3.22 -17.21 11.25
CA LYS A 470 -2.77 -18.44 10.58
C LYS A 470 -2.89 -18.36 9.07
N THR A 471 -3.80 -17.53 8.58
CA THR A 471 -3.99 -17.28 7.15
C THR A 471 -4.11 -15.80 6.91
N VAL A 472 -3.51 -15.34 5.83
CA VAL A 472 -3.58 -13.95 5.37
C VAL A 472 -3.96 -13.93 3.90
N ASP A 473 -4.98 -13.14 3.57
CA ASP A 473 -5.35 -12.79 2.21
C ASP A 473 -4.81 -11.40 1.88
N ILE A 474 -3.97 -11.31 0.85
CA ILE A 474 -3.49 -10.03 0.30
C ILE A 474 -4.24 -9.80 -1.00
N HIS A 475 -4.92 -8.67 -1.12
CA HIS A 475 -5.78 -8.40 -2.26
C HIS A 475 -5.80 -6.92 -2.64
N GLN A 476 -6.25 -6.64 -3.85
CA GLN A 476 -6.50 -5.28 -4.32
C GLN A 476 -7.81 -4.74 -3.72
N LYS A 477 -8.01 -3.43 -3.82
CA LYS A 477 -9.28 -2.81 -3.42
C LYS A 477 -10.41 -3.29 -4.32
N PRO A 478 -11.62 -3.51 -3.76
CA PRO A 478 -12.78 -3.95 -4.55
C PRO A 478 -13.13 -3.00 -5.70
N GLU A 479 -12.81 -1.72 -5.56
CA GLU A 479 -13.08 -0.70 -6.58
C GLU A 479 -12.09 -0.74 -7.76
N THR A 480 -11.05 -1.54 -7.69
CA THR A 480 -10.10 -1.72 -8.79
C THR A 480 -10.74 -2.61 -9.85
N LEU A 481 -11.35 -1.96 -10.86
CA LEU A 481 -11.96 -2.66 -11.98
C LEU A 481 -10.91 -2.93 -13.05
N HIS A 482 -10.84 -4.17 -13.48
CA HIS A 482 -10.09 -4.57 -14.65
C HIS A 482 -11.05 -4.77 -15.83
N PHE A 483 -10.60 -4.44 -17.04
CA PHE A 483 -11.30 -4.85 -18.25
C PHE A 483 -10.98 -6.34 -18.44
N GLY A 484 -11.92 -7.19 -18.05
CA GLY A 484 -11.72 -8.62 -17.96
C GLY A 484 -11.63 -9.29 -19.32
N LEU A 485 -10.47 -9.21 -19.93
CA LEU A 485 -10.10 -9.94 -21.13
C LEU A 485 -8.90 -10.81 -20.81
N ASP A 486 -8.92 -12.02 -21.34
CA ASP A 486 -7.82 -12.94 -21.29
C ASP A 486 -7.00 -12.85 -22.57
N SER A 487 -5.75 -13.29 -22.51
CA SER A 487 -4.87 -13.35 -23.66
C SER A 487 -4.23 -14.74 -23.76
N ASP A 488 -3.74 -15.07 -24.97
CA ASP A 488 -2.83 -16.19 -25.13
C ASP A 488 -1.49 -15.96 -24.40
N ASP A 489 -0.67 -16.99 -24.31
CA ASP A 489 0.63 -16.95 -23.63
C ASP A 489 1.59 -15.89 -24.23
N GLU A 490 1.39 -15.53 -25.50
CA GLU A 490 2.18 -14.52 -26.20
C GLU A 490 1.62 -13.10 -26.01
N GLY A 491 0.37 -12.96 -25.55
CA GLY A 491 -0.32 -11.69 -25.34
C GLY A 491 -0.67 -10.96 -26.64
N GLU A 492 -0.80 -11.68 -27.74
CA GLU A 492 -1.13 -11.14 -29.07
C GLU A 492 -2.60 -11.30 -29.43
N THR A 493 -3.21 -12.44 -29.08
CA THR A 493 -4.63 -12.68 -29.25
C THR A 493 -5.38 -12.53 -27.94
N PHE A 494 -6.56 -11.92 -28.02
CA PHE A 494 -7.41 -11.67 -26.86
C PHE A 494 -8.73 -12.37 -27.03
N TYR A 495 -9.22 -12.93 -25.95
CA TYR A 495 -10.53 -13.57 -25.88
C TYR A 495 -11.25 -13.14 -24.60
N LYS A 496 -12.55 -13.42 -24.50
CA LYS A 496 -13.35 -13.18 -23.30
C LYS A 496 -13.98 -14.46 -22.82
N GLU A 497 -13.62 -14.88 -21.64
CA GLU A 497 -14.31 -15.92 -20.91
C GLU A 497 -15.59 -15.36 -20.29
N LEU A 498 -16.71 -16.04 -20.51
CA LEU A 498 -18.01 -15.58 -20.09
C LEU A 498 -18.39 -16.08 -18.70
N LYS A 499 -19.28 -15.37 -18.04
CA LYS A 499 -19.75 -15.67 -16.68
C LYS A 499 -21.26 -15.89 -16.65
N ASN A 500 -21.71 -16.75 -15.77
CA ASN A 500 -23.14 -16.89 -15.48
C ASN A 500 -23.62 -15.77 -14.53
N GLN A 501 -24.91 -15.76 -14.21
CA GLN A 501 -25.53 -14.79 -13.29
C GLN A 501 -24.92 -14.77 -11.88
N ASN A 502 -24.23 -15.85 -11.47
CA ASN A 502 -23.57 -15.96 -10.19
C ASN A 502 -22.07 -15.55 -10.25
N GLY A 503 -21.61 -15.04 -11.39
CA GLY A 503 -20.22 -14.67 -11.62
C GLY A 503 -19.26 -15.85 -11.81
N GLN A 504 -19.79 -17.07 -11.99
CA GLN A 504 -18.98 -18.25 -12.26
C GLN A 504 -18.67 -18.35 -13.75
N GLN A 505 -17.43 -18.68 -14.06
CA GLN A 505 -16.96 -18.91 -15.42
C GLN A 505 -17.71 -20.04 -16.11
N ILE A 506 -18.03 -19.88 -17.38
CA ILE A 506 -18.71 -20.88 -18.22
C ILE A 506 -17.87 -21.18 -19.46
N GLU A 507 -18.04 -22.39 -20.01
CA GLU A 507 -17.28 -22.88 -21.17
C GLU A 507 -17.32 -22.00 -22.45
N PRO A 508 -18.45 -21.41 -22.87
CA PRO A 508 -18.44 -20.56 -24.06
C PRO A 508 -17.58 -19.31 -23.83
N LYS A 509 -16.70 -19.02 -24.79
CA LYS A 509 -15.88 -17.80 -24.82
C LYS A 509 -16.07 -17.05 -26.13
N VAL A 510 -15.86 -15.74 -26.13
CA VAL A 510 -15.76 -14.92 -27.34
C VAL A 510 -14.30 -14.88 -27.77
N ASP A 511 -13.99 -15.50 -28.90
CA ASP A 511 -12.63 -15.64 -29.42
C ASP A 511 -12.64 -15.60 -30.96
N PRO A 512 -11.93 -14.69 -31.62
CA PRO A 512 -11.20 -13.54 -31.05
C PRO A 512 -12.14 -12.37 -30.70
N ILE A 513 -11.65 -11.39 -29.92
CA ILE A 513 -12.38 -10.14 -29.69
C ILE A 513 -12.42 -9.29 -30.97
N PRO A 514 -13.53 -8.55 -31.24
CA PRO A 514 -13.63 -7.74 -32.43
C PRO A 514 -12.89 -6.41 -32.29
N TRP A 515 -11.96 -6.13 -33.20
CA TRP A 515 -11.22 -4.87 -33.26
C TRP A 515 -11.97 -3.81 -34.08
N LYS A 516 -12.02 -2.58 -33.56
CA LYS A 516 -12.36 -1.39 -34.36
C LYS A 516 -11.13 -0.93 -35.16
N ASP A 517 -9.96 -0.91 -34.51
CA ASP A 517 -8.66 -0.65 -35.14
C ASP A 517 -7.58 -1.40 -34.34
N GLN A 518 -6.99 -2.40 -34.93
CA GLN A 518 -5.99 -3.26 -34.29
C GLN A 518 -4.67 -2.50 -34.02
N ASN A 519 -4.28 -1.57 -34.91
CA ASN A 519 -3.04 -0.81 -34.74
C ASN A 519 -3.09 0.10 -33.52
N THR A 520 -4.24 0.70 -33.23
CA THR A 520 -4.46 1.50 -32.03
C THR A 520 -4.96 0.67 -30.83
N ARG A 521 -5.14 -0.64 -31.03
CA ARG A 521 -5.65 -1.59 -30.03
C ARG A 521 -7.03 -1.17 -29.48
N THR A 522 -7.88 -0.66 -30.37
CA THR A 522 -9.24 -0.20 -30.03
C THR A 522 -10.26 -1.28 -30.35
N ILE A 523 -11.07 -1.66 -29.36
CA ILE A 523 -12.11 -2.69 -29.47
C ILE A 523 -13.38 -2.10 -30.09
N ASN A 524 -14.08 -2.87 -30.90
CA ASN A 524 -15.42 -2.56 -31.38
C ASN A 524 -16.44 -3.02 -30.34
N ILE A 525 -16.85 -2.11 -29.47
CA ILE A 525 -17.69 -2.42 -28.29
C ILE A 525 -19.08 -2.92 -28.72
N VAL A 526 -19.68 -2.30 -29.70
CA VAL A 526 -21.03 -2.71 -30.20
C VAL A 526 -21.00 -4.13 -30.78
N GLN A 527 -19.98 -4.46 -31.54
CA GLN A 527 -19.81 -5.84 -32.05
C GLN A 527 -19.47 -6.80 -30.92
N PHE A 528 -18.59 -6.42 -30.03
CA PHE A 528 -18.21 -7.24 -28.88
C PHE A 528 -19.41 -7.58 -27.99
N LYS A 529 -20.27 -6.59 -27.73
CA LYS A 529 -21.56 -6.82 -27.04
C LYS A 529 -22.42 -7.87 -27.74
N LYS A 530 -22.54 -7.78 -29.07
CA LYS A 530 -23.32 -8.75 -29.87
C LYS A 530 -22.72 -10.15 -29.81
N ASP A 531 -21.40 -10.24 -29.87
CA ASP A 531 -20.68 -11.51 -29.81
C ASP A 531 -20.87 -12.17 -28.43
N ILE A 532 -20.78 -11.41 -27.33
CA ILE A 532 -21.10 -11.88 -25.98
C ILE A 532 -22.54 -12.37 -25.90
N GLU A 533 -23.51 -11.53 -26.34
CA GLU A 533 -24.93 -11.84 -26.27
C GLU A 533 -25.29 -13.12 -27.06
N SER A 534 -24.66 -13.31 -28.23
CA SER A 534 -24.88 -14.50 -29.05
C SER A 534 -24.23 -15.75 -28.52
N THR A 535 -23.17 -15.61 -27.73
CA THR A 535 -22.39 -16.73 -27.15
C THR A 535 -22.95 -17.19 -25.82
N LEU A 536 -23.59 -16.27 -25.06
CA LEU A 536 -24.23 -16.60 -23.80
C LEU A 536 -25.41 -17.57 -24.01
N PRO A 537 -25.61 -18.54 -23.10
CA PRO A 537 -26.80 -19.41 -23.12
C PRO A 537 -28.09 -18.59 -23.11
N LYS A 538 -29.06 -18.95 -23.94
CA LYS A 538 -30.31 -18.18 -24.16
C LYS A 538 -31.12 -17.93 -22.88
N ASP A 539 -30.94 -18.75 -21.86
CA ASP A 539 -31.64 -18.64 -20.57
C ASP A 539 -30.89 -17.80 -19.55
N THR A 540 -29.71 -17.25 -19.91
CA THR A 540 -28.87 -16.50 -18.97
C THR A 540 -29.43 -15.10 -18.69
N PHE A 541 -29.99 -14.44 -19.71
CA PHE A 541 -30.52 -13.09 -19.57
C PHE A 541 -31.77 -12.90 -20.46
N THR A 542 -32.75 -12.13 -19.99
CA THR A 542 -33.92 -11.75 -20.75
C THR A 542 -33.62 -10.64 -21.78
N SER A 543 -32.62 -9.80 -21.50
CA SER A 543 -32.10 -8.76 -22.40
C SER A 543 -30.66 -8.45 -21.99
N PHE A 544 -29.79 -8.21 -22.93
CA PHE A 544 -28.39 -7.84 -22.65
C PHE A 544 -28.23 -6.33 -22.55
N THR A 545 -28.08 -5.81 -21.35
CA THR A 545 -28.01 -4.37 -21.03
C THR A 545 -26.59 -3.91 -20.75
N SER A 546 -26.37 -2.59 -20.60
CA SER A 546 -25.09 -2.03 -20.16
C SER A 546 -24.64 -2.56 -18.80
N ALA A 547 -25.56 -2.83 -17.87
CA ALA A 547 -25.25 -3.42 -16.57
C ALA A 547 -24.72 -4.85 -16.71
N GLN A 548 -25.29 -5.64 -17.62
CA GLN A 548 -24.82 -7.01 -17.88
C GLN A 548 -23.47 -7.01 -18.59
N PHE A 549 -23.27 -6.10 -19.55
CA PHE A 549 -21.96 -5.89 -20.15
C PHE A 549 -20.91 -5.52 -19.09
N ALA A 550 -21.27 -4.62 -18.17
CA ALA A 550 -20.39 -4.27 -17.06
C ALA A 550 -20.06 -5.46 -16.15
N LEU A 551 -21.04 -6.32 -15.82
CA LEU A 551 -20.81 -7.54 -15.02
C LEU A 551 -19.86 -8.51 -15.73
N GLU A 552 -19.96 -8.67 -17.04
CA GLU A 552 -19.02 -9.48 -17.82
C GLU A 552 -17.60 -8.89 -17.79
N MET A 553 -17.47 -7.56 -17.79
CA MET A 553 -16.17 -6.88 -17.76
C MET A 553 -15.55 -6.77 -16.37
N ILE A 554 -16.30 -6.99 -15.30
CA ILE A 554 -15.77 -6.99 -13.94
C ILE A 554 -15.02 -8.30 -13.72
N GLU A 555 -13.71 -8.20 -13.53
CA GLU A 555 -12.92 -9.28 -12.95
C GLU A 555 -12.97 -9.20 -11.42
N GLY A 556 -12.99 -10.36 -10.78
CA GLY A 556 -12.82 -10.45 -9.33
C GLY A 556 -11.52 -9.78 -8.90
N VAL A 557 -11.52 -9.23 -7.69
CA VAL A 557 -10.31 -8.63 -7.12
C VAL A 557 -9.23 -9.69 -7.04
N GLU A 558 -8.06 -9.42 -7.62
CA GLU A 558 -6.92 -10.31 -7.46
C GLU A 558 -6.58 -10.46 -5.99
N LYS A 559 -6.54 -11.68 -5.54
CA LYS A 559 -6.30 -12.08 -4.17
C LYS A 559 -5.33 -13.26 -4.14
N VAL A 560 -4.34 -13.19 -3.25
CA VAL A 560 -3.44 -14.31 -2.99
C VAL A 560 -3.45 -14.63 -1.50
N ARG A 561 -3.63 -15.90 -1.20
CA ARG A 561 -3.68 -16.43 0.16
C ARG A 561 -2.34 -17.00 0.59
N PHE A 562 -1.98 -16.68 1.82
CA PHE A 562 -0.79 -17.19 2.47
C PHE A 562 -1.20 -17.85 3.78
N THR A 563 -0.85 -19.13 3.93
CA THR A 563 -1.09 -19.88 5.16
C THR A 563 0.23 -20.13 5.86
N MET A 564 0.25 -19.91 7.16
CA MET A 564 1.42 -20.21 7.98
C MET A 564 1.68 -21.72 7.96
N SER A 565 2.82 -22.13 7.42
CA SER A 565 3.21 -23.54 7.45
C SER A 565 3.59 -23.94 8.88
N THR A 566 2.91 -24.92 9.42
CA THR A 566 3.23 -25.53 10.71
C THR A 566 4.30 -26.63 10.59
N LYS A 567 4.82 -26.86 9.39
CA LYS A 567 5.94 -27.81 9.18
C LYS A 567 7.24 -27.05 9.41
N ASN A 568 7.84 -27.27 10.58
CA ASN A 568 9.22 -26.92 10.92
C ASN A 568 10.22 -27.81 10.18
#